data_d0f09ff25addcfd3bd1e796a2ff71af6
#
_entry.id   d0f09ff25addcfd3bd1e796a2ff71af6
#
_cell.length_a   1.000
_cell.length_b   1.000
_cell.length_c   1.000
_cell.angle_alpha   90.00
_cell.angle_beta   90.00
_cell.angle_gamma   90.00
#
_symmetry.space_group_name_H-M   'P 1'
#
loop_
_entity.id
_entity.type
_entity.pdbx_description
1 polymer ?
#
loop_
_entity_poly.entity_id
_entity_poly.type
_entity_poly.pdbx_seq_one_letter_code
_entity_poly.pdbx_strand_id
1 'polypeptide(L)'
;MEGGLRHGDDMTENDGQDRLFGPNPSGLDESPHGMMVLVIVGMIVGLLSGMFGIGGGTVIVPVLVWLGLSQRHAAATSMLAIAPTSISGVISYAHNGNVDWVAAALLSNAQSCYARAELEMTGLAGVLDDVIISSEEKIRKPARDLYMLALDREFVTAKHALMVGNDEQNDIVGARTAGIDGVYFRTEISPADDPETSSYAVRSFTGADYEGLLDYVLNA
;
A
#
# COMPACT_ATOMS: atom_id res chain seq x y z
N MET A 1 -45.62 -52.94 21.27
CA MET A 1 -44.30 -52.81 21.88
C MET A 1 -43.47 -51.99 20.87
N GLU A 2 -43.60 -50.81 20.92
CA GLU A 2 -42.95 -49.56 21.37
C GLU A 2 -41.44 -49.68 21.35
N GLY A 3 -40.81 -48.93 20.50
CA GLY A 3 -39.40 -48.75 20.37
C GLY A 3 -39.11 -47.42 19.68
N GLY A 4 -38.86 -46.39 20.48
CA GLY A 4 -38.77 -44.98 20.14
C GLY A 4 -37.75 -44.58 19.10
N LEU A 5 -38.17 -43.68 18.28
CA LEU A 5 -37.38 -42.81 17.43
C LEU A 5 -36.56 -41.86 18.32
N ARG A 6 -35.24 -41.98 18.25
CA ARG A 6 -34.32 -40.95 18.76
C ARG A 6 -34.16 -39.89 17.69
N HIS A 7 -34.50 -38.71 18.08
CA HIS A 7 -34.27 -37.44 17.46
C HIS A 7 -32.78 -37.30 17.11
N GLY A 8 -32.46 -37.11 15.82
CA GLY A 8 -31.13 -36.79 15.36
C GLY A 8 -30.80 -35.33 15.67
N ASP A 9 -29.65 -35.18 16.24
CA ASP A 9 -29.10 -33.92 16.68
C ASP A 9 -28.89 -32.97 15.49
N ASP A 10 -29.41 -31.81 15.70
CA ASP A 10 -29.15 -30.57 14.95
C ASP A 10 -27.64 -30.23 15.02
N MET A 11 -26.88 -30.73 14.07
CA MET A 11 -25.47 -30.29 13.90
C MET A 11 -25.50 -28.90 13.26
N THR A 12 -25.37 -27.92 14.09
CA THR A 12 -25.24 -26.53 13.77
C THR A 12 -24.12 -26.32 12.76
N GLU A 13 -24.49 -25.75 11.63
CA GLU A 13 -23.70 -25.33 10.47
C GLU A 13 -22.61 -24.28 10.80
N ASN A 14 -22.27 -24.08 12.06
CA ASN A 14 -21.34 -23.05 12.53
C ASN A 14 -19.91 -23.56 12.83
N ASP A 15 -19.68 -24.88 12.77
CA ASP A 15 -18.35 -25.48 13.08
C ASP A 15 -17.37 -25.44 11.90
N GLY A 16 -17.81 -25.01 10.72
CA GLY A 16 -17.00 -24.92 9.51
C GLY A 16 -16.28 -23.58 9.32
N GLN A 17 -16.80 -22.50 9.88
CA GLN A 17 -16.20 -21.18 9.74
C GLN A 17 -15.06 -20.94 10.75
N ASP A 18 -15.14 -21.52 11.94
CA ASP A 18 -14.11 -21.35 12.98
C ASP A 18 -12.79 -22.09 12.67
N ARG A 19 -12.79 -23.00 11.71
CA ARG A 19 -11.57 -23.74 11.31
C ARG A 19 -10.74 -23.04 10.23
N LEU A 20 -11.32 -22.10 9.51
CA LEU A 20 -10.64 -21.32 8.48
C LEU A 20 -9.92 -20.09 9.05
N PHE A 21 -10.41 -19.58 10.15
CA PHE A 21 -9.77 -18.52 10.90
C PHE A 21 -9.38 -19.11 12.25
N GLY A 22 -8.12 -19.50 12.40
CA GLY A 22 -7.60 -19.97 13.69
C GLY A 22 -7.93 -18.99 14.83
N PRO A 23 -7.71 -19.36 16.10
CA PRO A 23 -8.05 -18.52 17.25
C PRO A 23 -7.50 -17.12 17.02
N ASN A 24 -8.38 -16.11 17.14
CA ASN A 24 -8.14 -14.68 16.90
C ASN A 24 -6.66 -14.31 17.17
N PRO A 25 -5.84 -14.06 16.17
CA PRO A 25 -4.40 -13.88 16.33
C PRO A 25 -4.05 -12.55 17.02
N SER A 26 -5.05 -11.71 17.21
CA SER A 26 -4.87 -10.42 17.84
C SER A 26 -5.02 -10.51 19.32
N GLY A 27 -4.55 -11.24 20.15
CA GLY A 27 -4.69 -11.25 21.63
C GLY A 27 -5.12 -9.93 22.31
N LEU A 28 -5.68 -9.03 21.50
CA LEU A 28 -6.22 -7.73 21.89
C LEU A 28 -7.64 -7.97 22.40
N ASP A 29 -7.83 -7.63 23.65
CA ASP A 29 -9.13 -7.61 24.29
C ASP A 29 -10.07 -6.65 23.50
N GLU A 30 -11.12 -7.18 22.89
CA GLU A 30 -12.15 -6.39 22.18
C GLU A 30 -12.99 -5.51 23.13
N SER A 31 -12.57 -5.39 24.38
CA SER A 31 -13.19 -4.50 25.34
C SER A 31 -13.06 -3.04 24.89
N PRO A 32 -14.03 -2.17 25.21
CA PRO A 32 -13.95 -0.74 24.95
C PRO A 32 -12.68 -0.08 25.48
N HIS A 33 -12.09 -0.66 26.53
CA HIS A 33 -10.83 -0.21 27.14
C HIS A 33 -9.64 -0.52 26.25
N GLY A 34 -9.60 -1.68 25.59
CA GLY A 34 -8.54 -2.05 24.65
C GLY A 34 -8.51 -1.10 23.44
N MET A 35 -9.67 -0.80 22.89
CA MET A 35 -9.79 0.12 21.75
C MET A 35 -9.36 1.55 22.13
N MET A 36 -9.72 2.02 23.32
CA MET A 36 -9.31 3.36 23.81
C MET A 36 -7.78 3.44 23.99
N VAL A 37 -7.16 2.39 24.50
CA VAL A 37 -5.68 2.33 24.63
C VAL A 37 -5.02 2.38 23.27
N LEU A 38 -5.51 1.66 22.28
CA LEU A 38 -4.99 1.68 20.91
C LEU A 38 -5.11 3.06 20.26
N VAL A 39 -6.22 3.76 20.47
CA VAL A 39 -6.42 5.12 19.96
C VAL A 39 -5.44 6.10 20.62
N ILE A 40 -5.25 6.03 21.94
CA ILE A 40 -4.32 6.90 22.67
C ILE A 40 -2.88 6.64 22.23
N VAL A 41 -2.48 5.38 22.13
CA VAL A 41 -1.14 4.98 21.66
C VAL A 41 -0.92 5.44 20.23
N GLY A 42 -1.89 5.24 19.35
CA GLY A 42 -1.82 5.69 17.95
C GLY A 42 -1.69 7.21 17.84
N MET A 43 -2.39 7.97 18.68
CA MET A 43 -2.32 9.42 18.71
C MET A 43 -0.94 9.94 19.19
N ILE A 44 -0.39 9.32 20.23
CA ILE A 44 0.95 9.67 20.75
C ILE A 44 2.03 9.31 19.73
N VAL A 45 1.95 8.12 19.14
CA VAL A 45 2.92 7.66 18.13
C VAL A 45 2.82 8.53 16.86
N GLY A 46 1.61 8.88 16.44
CA GLY A 46 1.39 9.76 15.29
C GLY A 46 1.96 11.17 15.51
N LEU A 47 1.76 11.74 16.71
CA LEU A 47 2.31 13.04 17.06
C LEU A 47 3.85 13.03 17.10
N LEU A 48 4.44 12.02 17.73
CA LEU A 48 5.90 11.87 17.80
C LEU A 48 6.49 11.63 16.41
N SER A 49 5.88 10.77 15.61
CA SER A 49 6.31 10.48 14.24
C SER A 49 6.25 11.72 13.35
N GLY A 50 5.19 12.53 13.48
CA GLY A 50 5.07 13.80 12.77
C GLY A 50 6.12 14.84 13.19
N MET A 51 6.44 14.91 14.49
CA MET A 51 7.46 15.84 14.99
C MET A 51 8.89 15.49 14.56
N PHE A 52 9.20 14.22 14.46
CA PHE A 52 10.55 13.75 14.12
C PHE A 52 10.74 13.44 12.64
N GLY A 53 9.68 13.45 11.81
CA GLY A 53 9.75 13.15 10.39
C GLY A 53 10.21 11.71 10.06
N ILE A 54 10.17 10.80 11.06
CA ILE A 54 10.75 9.44 10.94
C ILE A 54 9.82 8.47 10.19
N GLY A 55 8.63 8.93 9.80
CA GLY A 55 7.61 8.04 9.19
C GLY A 55 6.94 7.11 10.22
N GLY A 56 5.62 7.02 10.17
CA GLY A 56 4.82 6.29 11.18
C GLY A 56 5.18 4.80 11.30
N GLY A 57 5.64 4.15 10.23
CA GLY A 57 5.89 2.72 10.19
C GLY A 57 7.01 2.25 11.11
N THR A 58 8.09 3.00 11.23
CA THR A 58 9.26 2.64 12.06
C THR A 58 8.94 2.58 13.54
N VAL A 59 8.00 3.39 14.01
CA VAL A 59 7.60 3.43 15.42
C VAL A 59 6.40 2.54 15.69
N ILE A 60 5.43 2.47 14.76
CA ILE A 60 4.19 1.69 14.94
C ILE A 60 4.49 0.19 14.98
N VAL A 61 5.35 -0.33 14.10
CA VAL A 61 5.62 -1.79 14.04
C VAL A 61 6.20 -2.33 15.36
N PRO A 62 7.26 -1.75 15.96
CA PRO A 62 7.75 -2.22 17.25
C PRO A 62 6.71 -2.12 18.37
N VAL A 63 5.90 -1.06 18.39
CA VAL A 63 4.85 -0.87 19.41
C VAL A 63 3.76 -1.93 19.27
N LEU A 64 3.31 -2.23 18.05
CA LEU A 64 2.30 -3.26 17.80
C LEU A 64 2.83 -4.66 18.14
N VAL A 65 4.09 -4.94 17.85
CA VAL A 65 4.74 -6.21 18.25
C VAL A 65 4.85 -6.30 19.77
N TRP A 66 5.20 -5.20 20.44
CA TRP A 66 5.24 -5.15 21.92
C TRP A 66 3.85 -5.35 22.54
N LEU A 67 2.78 -4.90 21.86
CA LEU A 67 1.37 -5.13 22.24
C LEU A 67 0.89 -6.55 21.92
N GLY A 68 1.76 -7.44 21.39
CA GLY A 68 1.47 -8.86 21.18
C GLY A 68 1.03 -9.24 19.77
N LEU A 69 1.03 -8.30 18.81
CA LEU A 69 0.77 -8.66 17.42
C LEU A 69 1.98 -9.39 16.81
N SER A 70 1.70 -10.33 15.91
CA SER A 70 2.78 -10.93 15.13
C SER A 70 3.41 -9.89 14.19
N GLN A 71 4.69 -10.02 13.91
CA GLN A 71 5.42 -9.08 13.07
C GLN A 71 4.80 -8.87 11.68
N ARG A 72 4.17 -9.91 11.13
CA ARG A 72 3.45 -9.83 9.85
C ARG A 72 2.19 -8.96 9.94
N HIS A 73 1.41 -9.12 11.01
CA HIS A 73 0.21 -8.31 11.25
C HIS A 73 0.58 -6.87 11.60
N ALA A 74 1.64 -6.66 12.38
CA ALA A 74 2.12 -5.33 12.71
C ALA A 74 2.60 -4.57 11.45
N ALA A 75 3.33 -5.24 10.54
CA ALA A 75 3.75 -4.66 9.28
C ALA A 75 2.56 -4.33 8.36
N ALA A 76 1.60 -5.25 8.21
CA ALA A 76 0.40 -5.01 7.42
C ALA A 76 -0.43 -3.84 7.96
N THR A 77 -0.61 -3.77 9.29
CA THR A 77 -1.34 -2.67 9.94
C THR A 77 -0.62 -1.33 9.78
N SER A 78 0.72 -1.32 9.81
CA SER A 78 1.50 -0.09 9.59
C SER A 78 1.38 0.41 8.15
N MET A 79 1.34 -0.47 7.16
CA MET A 79 1.08 -0.11 5.77
C MET A 79 -0.31 0.52 5.59
N LEU A 80 -1.32 -0.03 6.26
CA LEU A 80 -2.67 0.55 6.31
C LEU A 80 -2.70 1.96 6.92
N ALA A 81 -1.85 2.23 7.90
CA ALA A 81 -1.78 3.56 8.54
C ALA A 81 -1.05 4.61 7.69
N ILE A 82 -0.11 4.19 6.83
CA ILE A 82 0.66 5.10 5.97
C ILE A 82 -0.21 5.62 4.81
N ALA A 83 -1.10 4.79 4.27
CA ALA A 83 -1.95 5.17 3.14
C ALA A 83 -2.84 6.41 3.41
N PRO A 84 -3.57 6.54 4.55
CA PRO A 84 -4.36 7.74 4.84
C PRO A 84 -3.52 9.01 5.00
N THR A 85 -2.28 8.90 5.48
CA THR A 85 -1.40 10.06 5.64
C THR A 85 -0.90 10.57 4.30
N SER A 86 -0.62 9.68 3.35
CA SER A 86 -0.28 10.05 1.97
C SER A 86 -1.45 10.74 1.28
N ILE A 87 -2.69 10.23 1.46
CA ILE A 87 -3.91 10.83 0.90
C ILE A 87 -4.15 12.23 1.46
N SER A 88 -3.98 12.42 2.78
CA SER A 88 -4.18 13.76 3.38
C SER A 88 -3.17 14.77 2.85
N GLY A 89 -1.96 14.34 2.54
CA GLY A 89 -0.96 15.14 1.83
C GLY A 89 -1.46 15.57 0.45
N VAL A 90 -1.84 14.64 -0.39
CA VAL A 90 -2.35 14.90 -1.75
C VAL A 90 -3.58 15.81 -1.73
N ILE A 91 -4.55 15.56 -0.84
CA ILE A 91 -5.75 16.41 -0.71
C ILE A 91 -5.38 17.84 -0.27
N SER A 92 -4.44 17.99 0.64
CA SER A 92 -3.97 19.31 1.10
C SER A 92 -3.33 20.10 -0.05
N TYR A 93 -2.55 19.46 -0.90
CA TYR A 93 -1.93 20.09 -2.06
C TYR A 93 -2.93 20.37 -3.20
N ALA A 94 -3.86 19.45 -3.46
CA ALA A 94 -4.92 19.65 -4.45
C ALA A 94 -5.84 20.83 -4.08
N HIS A 95 -6.12 21.02 -2.80
CA HIS A 95 -6.96 22.11 -2.31
C HIS A 95 -6.31 23.50 -2.49
N ASN A 96 -4.99 23.57 -2.61
CA ASN A 96 -4.25 24.82 -2.81
C ASN A 96 -4.09 25.20 -4.30
N GLY A 97 -4.71 24.47 -5.23
CA GLY A 97 -4.72 24.80 -6.66
C GLY A 97 -3.38 24.57 -7.37
N ASN A 98 -2.46 23.84 -6.77
CA ASN A 98 -1.11 23.59 -7.28
C ASN A 98 -1.01 22.27 -8.07
N VAL A 99 -2.11 21.66 -8.45
CA VAL A 99 -2.08 20.43 -9.27
C VAL A 99 -2.60 20.80 -10.66
N ASP A 100 -1.72 20.92 -11.61
CA ASP A 100 -2.06 20.66 -13.00
C ASP A 100 -2.43 19.18 -13.07
N TRP A 101 -3.65 18.87 -13.50
CA TRP A 101 -4.21 17.52 -13.49
C TRP A 101 -3.36 16.60 -14.35
N VAL A 102 -2.48 15.87 -13.69
CA VAL A 102 -1.73 14.78 -14.27
C VAL A 102 -2.52 13.51 -13.98
N ALA A 103 -2.82 12.72 -15.00
CA ALA A 103 -3.44 11.42 -14.80
C ALA A 103 -2.54 10.53 -13.95
N ALA A 104 -3.06 9.98 -12.87
CA ALA A 104 -2.33 9.14 -11.96
C ALA A 104 -2.78 7.68 -12.10
N ALA A 105 -1.93 6.83 -12.66
CA ALA A 105 -2.19 5.40 -12.80
C ALA A 105 -1.31 4.58 -11.86
N LEU A 106 -1.90 3.58 -11.21
CA LEU A 106 -1.16 2.61 -10.40
C LEU A 106 -0.81 1.37 -11.23
N LEU A 107 0.50 1.05 -11.32
CA LEU A 107 0.98 -0.21 -11.88
C LEU A 107 1.49 -1.12 -10.76
N SER A 108 0.83 -2.26 -10.52
CA SER A 108 1.17 -3.16 -9.44
C SER A 108 1.42 -4.59 -9.90
N ASN A 109 2.49 -5.22 -9.38
CA ASN A 109 2.77 -6.65 -9.54
C ASN A 109 1.98 -7.54 -8.54
N ALA A 110 1.01 -6.98 -7.84
CA ALA A 110 0.21 -7.68 -6.85
C ALA A 110 -0.85 -8.61 -7.47
N GLN A 111 -1.51 -9.37 -6.61
CA GLN A 111 -2.72 -10.09 -6.96
C GLN A 111 -3.94 -9.20 -6.71
N SER A 112 -4.88 -9.20 -7.65
CA SER A 112 -6.05 -8.30 -7.62
C SER A 112 -6.91 -8.47 -6.36
N CYS A 113 -7.04 -9.70 -5.85
CA CYS A 113 -7.83 -9.96 -4.65
C CYS A 113 -7.32 -9.23 -3.40
N TYR A 114 -6.02 -8.94 -3.33
CA TYR A 114 -5.42 -8.17 -2.24
C TYR A 114 -5.34 -6.68 -2.59
N ALA A 115 -4.80 -6.36 -3.77
CA ALA A 115 -4.56 -4.97 -4.17
C ALA A 115 -5.85 -4.14 -4.24
N ARG A 116 -6.93 -4.70 -4.80
CA ARG A 116 -8.21 -3.97 -4.87
C ARG A 116 -8.81 -3.72 -3.50
N ALA A 117 -8.77 -4.72 -2.61
CA ALA A 117 -9.25 -4.54 -1.24
C ALA A 117 -8.44 -3.47 -0.49
N GLU A 118 -7.12 -3.45 -0.67
CA GLU A 118 -6.25 -2.43 -0.06
C GLU A 118 -6.54 -1.03 -0.61
N LEU A 119 -6.74 -0.90 -1.92
CA LEU A 119 -7.09 0.38 -2.56
C LEU A 119 -8.45 0.91 -2.08
N GLU A 120 -9.44 0.03 -1.93
CA GLU A 120 -10.75 0.41 -1.37
C GLU A 120 -10.64 0.83 0.09
N MET A 121 -9.97 0.03 0.92
CA MET A 121 -9.79 0.31 2.35
C MET A 121 -9.02 1.61 2.61
N THR A 122 -8.07 1.95 1.74
CA THR A 122 -7.25 3.16 1.86
C THR A 122 -7.88 4.38 1.19
N GLY A 123 -8.94 4.19 0.40
CA GLY A 123 -9.58 5.25 -0.37
C GLY A 123 -8.78 5.67 -1.61
N LEU A 124 -7.65 5.02 -1.91
CA LEU A 124 -6.82 5.34 -3.08
C LEU A 124 -7.54 5.05 -4.40
N ALA A 125 -8.45 4.07 -4.42
CA ALA A 125 -9.25 3.78 -5.61
C ALA A 125 -10.04 4.97 -6.13
N GLY A 126 -10.38 5.95 -5.26
CA GLY A 126 -11.14 7.14 -5.64
C GLY A 126 -10.30 8.33 -6.11
N VAL A 127 -8.97 8.24 -6.02
CA VAL A 127 -8.05 9.34 -6.40
C VAL A 127 -7.12 8.96 -7.56
N LEU A 128 -7.14 7.70 -7.98
CA LEU A 128 -6.38 7.20 -9.13
C LEU A 128 -7.29 7.16 -10.36
N ASP A 129 -6.77 7.58 -11.50
CA ASP A 129 -7.49 7.56 -12.77
C ASP A 129 -7.56 6.15 -13.37
N ASP A 130 -6.48 5.34 -13.20
CA ASP A 130 -6.47 3.93 -13.56
C ASP A 130 -5.68 3.08 -12.56
N VAL A 131 -6.04 1.79 -12.49
CA VAL A 131 -5.39 0.78 -11.66
C VAL A 131 -5.12 -0.47 -12.47
N ILE A 132 -3.85 -0.69 -12.79
CA ILE A 132 -3.38 -1.80 -13.62
C ILE A 132 -2.67 -2.81 -12.74
N ILE A 133 -3.28 -3.98 -12.57
CA ILE A 133 -2.78 -5.04 -11.71
C ILE A 133 -2.31 -6.23 -12.57
N SER A 134 -1.08 -6.65 -12.38
CA SER A 134 -0.44 -7.68 -13.20
C SER A 134 -1.22 -9.01 -13.27
N SER A 135 -1.90 -9.39 -12.21
CA SER A 135 -2.69 -10.63 -12.19
C SER A 135 -3.95 -10.55 -13.05
N GLU A 136 -4.50 -9.36 -13.30
CA GLU A 136 -5.64 -9.12 -14.18
C GLU A 136 -5.18 -9.10 -15.64
N GLU A 137 -4.11 -8.41 -15.92
CA GLU A 137 -3.57 -8.25 -17.28
C GLU A 137 -2.73 -9.44 -17.75
N LYS A 138 -2.35 -10.35 -16.86
CA LYS A 138 -1.45 -11.50 -17.13
C LYS A 138 -0.07 -11.07 -17.63
N ILE A 139 0.29 -9.84 -17.39
CA ILE A 139 1.58 -9.23 -17.68
C ILE A 139 2.09 -8.61 -16.39
N ARG A 140 3.39 -8.67 -16.13
CA ARG A 140 3.98 -8.11 -14.89
C ARG A 140 5.18 -7.25 -15.20
N LYS A 141 5.46 -6.29 -14.35
CA LYS A 141 6.74 -5.56 -14.36
C LYS A 141 7.91 -6.57 -14.19
N PRO A 142 9.02 -6.43 -14.88
CA PRO A 142 9.42 -5.30 -15.74
C PRO A 142 9.08 -5.46 -17.23
N ALA A 143 8.10 -6.29 -17.60
CA ALA A 143 7.75 -6.47 -19.01
C ALA A 143 7.30 -5.14 -19.63
N ARG A 144 7.91 -4.76 -20.75
CA ARG A 144 7.63 -3.53 -21.50
C ARG A 144 6.14 -3.36 -21.82
N ASP A 145 5.46 -4.44 -22.14
CA ASP A 145 4.05 -4.43 -22.57
C ASP A 145 3.12 -3.90 -21.47
N LEU A 146 3.44 -4.07 -20.19
CA LEU A 146 2.62 -3.53 -19.09
C LEU A 146 2.69 -1.99 -19.06
N TYR A 147 3.86 -1.41 -19.30
CA TYR A 147 4.01 0.05 -19.35
C TYR A 147 3.37 0.63 -20.60
N MET A 148 3.49 -0.08 -21.74
CA MET A 148 2.80 0.35 -22.98
C MET A 148 1.29 0.31 -22.80
N LEU A 149 0.76 -0.70 -22.11
CA LEU A 149 -0.67 -0.78 -21.78
C LEU A 149 -1.12 0.43 -20.94
N ALA A 150 -0.32 0.85 -19.96
CA ALA A 150 -0.62 2.02 -19.15
C ALA A 150 -0.65 3.32 -20.00
N LEU A 151 0.35 3.51 -20.86
CA LEU A 151 0.38 4.65 -21.78
C LEU A 151 -0.84 4.68 -22.71
N ASP A 152 -1.22 3.53 -23.24
CA ASP A 152 -2.37 3.41 -24.15
C ASP A 152 -3.69 3.70 -23.44
N ARG A 153 -3.88 3.25 -22.19
CA ARG A 153 -5.08 3.51 -21.39
C ARG A 153 -5.24 4.98 -21.04
N GLU A 154 -4.15 5.64 -20.69
CA GLU A 154 -4.15 7.06 -20.34
C GLU A 154 -4.03 7.98 -21.55
N PHE A 155 -3.93 7.42 -22.76
CA PHE A 155 -3.75 8.19 -24.01
C PHE A 155 -2.55 9.14 -23.97
N VAL A 156 -1.50 8.77 -23.27
CA VAL A 156 -0.26 9.56 -23.13
C VAL A 156 0.90 8.91 -23.87
N THR A 157 1.87 9.71 -24.25
CA THR A 157 3.14 9.18 -24.80
C THR A 157 4.17 9.05 -23.70
N ALA A 158 5.17 8.18 -23.89
CA ALA A 158 6.22 7.95 -22.92
C ALA A 158 6.96 9.23 -22.47
N LYS A 159 7.05 10.23 -23.33
CA LYS A 159 7.68 11.53 -23.02
C LYS A 159 6.87 12.42 -22.06
N HIS A 160 5.59 12.13 -21.91
CA HIS A 160 4.68 12.85 -21.02
C HIS A 160 4.26 11.96 -19.83
N ALA A 161 4.98 10.90 -19.59
CA ALA A 161 4.77 9.99 -18.49
C ALA A 161 6.03 9.92 -17.61
N LEU A 162 5.81 9.81 -16.32
CA LEU A 162 6.86 9.63 -15.32
C LEU A 162 6.51 8.41 -14.45
N MET A 163 7.42 7.47 -14.35
CA MET A 163 7.27 6.34 -13.44
C MET A 163 7.90 6.67 -12.09
N VAL A 164 7.13 6.61 -11.02
CA VAL A 164 7.65 6.70 -9.65
C VAL A 164 7.58 5.31 -9.02
N GLY A 165 8.70 4.79 -8.57
CA GLY A 165 8.74 3.45 -7.98
C GLY A 165 9.91 3.22 -7.05
N ASN A 166 9.80 2.17 -6.23
CA ASN A 166 10.78 1.83 -5.20
C ASN A 166 11.60 0.57 -5.51
N ASP A 167 11.35 -0.07 -6.63
CA ASP A 167 12.06 -1.25 -7.11
C ASP A 167 12.83 -0.87 -8.38
N GLU A 168 14.17 -0.87 -8.29
CA GLU A 168 15.00 -0.42 -9.41
C GLU A 168 14.74 -1.24 -10.67
N GLN A 169 14.71 -2.57 -10.55
CA GLN A 169 14.58 -3.44 -11.71
C GLN A 169 13.15 -3.45 -12.28
N ASN A 170 12.16 -3.55 -11.39
CA ASN A 170 10.78 -3.66 -11.83
C ASN A 170 10.19 -2.30 -12.23
N ASP A 171 10.48 -1.23 -11.51
CA ASP A 171 9.85 0.05 -11.78
C ASP A 171 10.68 0.91 -12.74
N ILE A 172 11.96 1.10 -12.44
CA ILE A 172 12.79 2.09 -13.15
C ILE A 172 13.33 1.51 -14.46
N VAL A 173 14.01 0.37 -14.39
CA VAL A 173 14.56 -0.29 -15.58
C VAL A 173 13.41 -0.74 -16.50
N GLY A 174 12.34 -1.28 -15.92
CA GLY A 174 11.14 -1.68 -16.66
C GLY A 174 10.52 -0.53 -17.44
N ALA A 175 10.24 0.61 -16.79
CA ALA A 175 9.67 1.82 -17.42
C ALA A 175 10.56 2.35 -18.54
N ARG A 176 11.88 2.35 -18.34
CA ARG A 176 12.84 2.77 -19.34
C ARG A 176 12.78 1.95 -20.63
N THR A 177 12.42 0.66 -20.56
CA THR A 177 12.24 -0.17 -21.76
C THR A 177 11.09 0.32 -22.65
N ALA A 178 10.11 0.99 -22.05
CA ALA A 178 8.98 1.62 -22.75
C ALA A 178 9.28 3.09 -23.13
N GLY A 179 10.46 3.62 -22.77
CA GLY A 179 10.85 5.01 -23.03
C GLY A 179 10.28 6.01 -22.01
N ILE A 180 9.79 5.52 -20.87
CA ILE A 180 9.28 6.34 -19.76
C ILE A 180 10.44 6.68 -18.83
N ASP A 181 10.57 7.95 -18.46
CA ASP A 181 11.51 8.38 -17.44
C ASP A 181 11.09 7.89 -16.05
N GLY A 182 12.06 7.47 -15.24
CA GLY A 182 11.82 6.91 -13.91
C GLY A 182 12.38 7.77 -12.80
N VAL A 183 11.59 7.98 -11.75
CA VAL A 183 12.03 8.53 -10.47
C VAL A 183 12.10 7.39 -9.46
N TYR A 184 13.30 7.15 -8.97
CA TYR A 184 13.52 6.11 -7.97
C TYR A 184 13.31 6.67 -6.58
N PHE A 185 12.30 6.14 -5.89
CA PHE A 185 11.93 6.54 -4.54
C PHE A 185 12.24 5.41 -3.56
N ARG A 186 13.48 5.38 -3.06
CA ARG A 186 13.91 4.34 -2.14
C ARG A 186 13.21 4.48 -0.80
N THR A 187 12.62 3.37 -0.36
CA THR A 187 11.92 3.25 0.91
C THR A 187 12.41 2.02 1.68
N GLU A 188 11.94 1.84 2.90
CA GLU A 188 12.27 0.67 3.72
C GLU A 188 11.76 -0.66 3.13
N ILE A 189 10.77 -0.60 2.23
CA ILE A 189 10.20 -1.77 1.55
C ILE A 189 10.84 -2.02 0.17
N SER A 190 11.80 -1.21 -0.25
CA SER A 190 12.58 -1.47 -1.46
C SER A 190 13.35 -2.78 -1.33
N PRO A 191 13.59 -3.51 -2.43
CA PRO A 191 14.42 -4.71 -2.39
C PRO A 191 15.76 -4.46 -1.69
N ALA A 192 16.19 -5.40 -0.85
CA ALA A 192 17.38 -5.23 -0.02
C ALA A 192 18.67 -5.06 -0.83
N ASP A 193 18.69 -5.67 -2.03
CA ASP A 193 19.83 -5.64 -2.94
C ASP A 193 19.83 -4.41 -3.87
N ASP A 194 18.78 -3.60 -3.82
CA ASP A 194 18.69 -2.39 -4.63
C ASP A 194 19.65 -1.31 -4.11
N PRO A 195 20.21 -0.48 -5.01
CA PRO A 195 21.12 0.59 -4.63
C PRO A 195 20.41 1.72 -3.87
N GLU A 196 21.17 2.55 -3.17
CA GLU A 196 20.65 3.76 -2.52
C GLU A 196 20.11 4.78 -3.53
N THR A 197 20.74 4.86 -4.70
CA THR A 197 20.32 5.71 -5.82
C THR A 197 20.45 4.94 -7.12
N SER A 198 19.46 5.08 -8.00
CA SER A 198 19.48 4.38 -9.28
C SER A 198 20.18 5.21 -10.36
N SER A 199 21.11 4.58 -11.08
CA SER A 199 21.75 5.16 -12.26
C SER A 199 20.84 5.15 -13.50
N TYR A 200 19.72 4.46 -13.43
CA TYR A 200 18.73 4.37 -14.51
C TYR A 200 17.61 5.41 -14.35
N ALA A 201 17.46 6.00 -13.16
CA ALA A 201 16.47 7.01 -12.88
C ALA A 201 16.94 8.41 -13.27
N VAL A 202 16.03 9.27 -13.67
CA VAL A 202 16.30 10.70 -13.88
C VAL A 202 16.51 11.44 -12.56
N ARG A 203 15.89 10.94 -11.49
CA ARG A 203 16.06 11.44 -10.12
C ARG A 203 15.90 10.29 -9.14
N SER A 204 16.63 10.36 -8.02
CA SER A 204 16.47 9.44 -6.89
C SER A 204 16.23 10.21 -5.61
N PHE A 205 15.31 9.69 -4.80
CA PHE A 205 15.01 10.16 -3.47
C PHE A 205 15.23 9.03 -2.47
N THR A 206 15.73 9.34 -1.29
CA THR A 206 16.00 8.38 -0.21
C THR A 206 15.23 8.75 1.03
N GLY A 207 14.92 7.76 1.86
CA GLY A 207 14.10 7.98 3.05
C GLY A 207 12.66 8.35 2.68
N ALA A 208 12.01 9.11 3.52
CA ALA A 208 10.62 9.53 3.34
C ALA A 208 10.51 10.98 2.80
N ASP A 209 11.36 11.35 1.85
CA ASP A 209 11.35 12.69 1.24
C ASP A 209 10.21 12.87 0.23
N TYR A 210 8.99 12.80 0.74
CA TYR A 210 7.77 13.00 -0.08
C TYR A 210 7.63 14.45 -0.56
N GLU A 211 8.12 15.41 0.21
CA GLU A 211 8.07 16.83 -0.20
C GLU A 211 8.96 17.08 -1.41
N GLY A 212 10.20 16.58 -1.37
CA GLY A 212 11.11 16.67 -2.51
C GLY A 212 10.60 15.94 -3.74
N LEU A 213 9.97 14.77 -3.59
CA LEU A 213 9.33 14.06 -4.67
C LEU A 213 8.19 14.87 -5.30
N LEU A 214 7.31 15.40 -4.46
CA LEU A 214 6.16 16.18 -4.92
C LEU A 214 6.60 17.45 -5.65
N ASP A 215 7.55 18.19 -5.09
CA ASP A 215 8.12 19.38 -5.73
C ASP A 215 8.71 19.04 -7.11
N TYR A 216 9.43 17.93 -7.20
CA TYR A 216 9.97 17.47 -8.47
C TYR A 216 8.88 17.14 -9.50
N VAL A 217 7.84 16.38 -9.11
CA VAL A 217 6.75 15.98 -10.01
C VAL A 217 5.93 17.17 -10.50
N LEU A 218 5.71 18.17 -9.63
CA LEU A 218 4.94 19.38 -10.00
C LEU A 218 5.72 20.36 -10.87
N ASN A 219 7.05 20.27 -10.90
CA ASN A 219 7.92 21.20 -11.66
C ASN A 219 8.68 20.50 -12.80
N ALA A 220 8.44 19.19 -13.02
CA ALA A 220 9.00 18.43 -14.13
C ALA A 220 8.13 18.60 -15.38
#